data_b66bdcbbb335b00a7e3e9cd02ae55c0d
#
_entry.id   b66bdcbbb335b00a7e3e9cd02ae55c0d
#
_cell.length_a   1.000
_cell.length_b   1.000
_cell.length_c   1.000
_cell.angle_alpha   90.00
_cell.angle_beta   90.00
_cell.angle_gamma   90.00
#
_symmetry.space_group_name_H-M   'P 1'
#
loop_
_entity.id
_entity.type
_entity.pdbx_description
1 polymer ?
#
loop_
_entity_poly.entity_id
_entity_poly.type
_entity_poly.pdbx_seq_one_letter_code
_entity_poly.pdbx_strand_id
1 'polypeptide(L)'
;MVRNKVIKRVSTPRPYNCWTLSESELRTKLINKIRQFSQYWLPAKRVKTNTKACAECWAVVSKYDADHIQSCVPIEGWTKTDDLFLWYNWNEYFRNIFVEIEGYQGLCSDCHKSKTKADNAERKRI
;
A
#
# COMPACT_ATOMS: atom_id res chain seq x y z
N MET A 1 -22.85 8.46 15.76
CA MET A 1 -22.03 9.38 16.56
C MET A 1 -20.87 9.92 15.77
N VAL A 2 -20.74 11.19 15.71
CA VAL A 2 -19.72 11.87 14.93
C VAL A 2 -18.44 12.04 15.74
N ARG A 3 -17.32 11.85 15.09
CA ARG A 3 -16.03 12.03 15.69
C ARG A 3 -15.53 13.43 15.49
N ASN A 4 -15.68 14.28 16.47
CA ASN A 4 -15.28 15.69 16.31
C ASN A 4 -13.79 15.88 16.11
N LYS A 5 -12.98 14.97 16.62
CA LYS A 5 -11.53 15.10 16.51
C LYS A 5 -11.04 15.08 15.06
N VAL A 6 -11.76 14.44 14.15
CA VAL A 6 -11.33 14.40 12.75
C VAL A 6 -11.74 15.68 12.03
N ILE A 7 -12.75 16.38 12.52
CA ILE A 7 -13.23 17.58 11.87
C ILE A 7 -12.27 18.74 12.09
N LYS A 8 -11.54 18.75 13.19
CA LYS A 8 -10.59 19.82 13.45
C LYS A 8 -9.34 19.75 12.59
N ARG A 9 -9.23 18.71 11.77
CA ARG A 9 -8.15 18.62 10.80
C ARG A 9 -8.32 19.70 9.75
N VAL A 10 -7.33 19.78 8.88
CA VAL A 10 -7.20 20.88 7.95
C VAL A 10 -8.32 20.95 6.93
N SER A 11 -8.70 19.81 6.37
CA SER A 11 -9.61 19.80 5.24
C SER A 11 -11.05 20.09 5.65
N THR A 12 -11.77 20.74 4.76
CA THR A 12 -13.19 20.96 4.92
C THR A 12 -13.94 19.64 4.74
N PRO A 13 -14.88 19.31 5.63
CA PRO A 13 -15.70 18.11 5.45
C PRO A 13 -16.43 18.14 4.11
N ARG A 14 -16.58 16.99 3.50
CA ARG A 14 -17.21 16.85 2.20
C ARG A 14 -18.25 15.74 2.22
N PRO A 15 -19.23 15.78 1.31
CA PRO A 15 -20.26 14.74 1.29
C PRO A 15 -19.70 13.32 1.17
N TYR A 16 -18.64 13.14 0.37
CA TYR A 16 -18.10 11.79 0.16
C TYR A 16 -17.37 11.24 1.38
N ASN A 17 -17.06 12.07 2.35
CA ASN A 17 -16.46 11.60 3.59
C ASN A 17 -17.42 11.76 4.77
N CYS A 18 -18.68 11.89 4.49
CA CYS A 18 -19.76 11.97 5.48
C CYS A 18 -19.58 13.12 6.49
N TRP A 19 -18.83 14.15 6.13
CA TRP A 19 -18.58 15.34 6.95
C TRP A 19 -17.85 15.04 8.27
N THR A 20 -17.29 13.82 8.40
CA THR A 20 -16.64 13.38 9.63
C THR A 20 -15.17 13.04 9.48
N LEU A 21 -14.68 12.92 8.26
CA LEU A 21 -13.30 12.55 8.00
C LEU A 21 -12.58 13.68 7.28
N SER A 22 -11.30 13.84 7.57
CA SER A 22 -10.46 14.69 6.75
C SER A 22 -10.15 13.96 5.43
N GLU A 23 -9.72 14.71 4.43
CA GLU A 23 -9.36 14.11 3.15
C GLU A 23 -8.21 13.12 3.32
N SER A 24 -7.27 13.43 4.18
CA SER A 24 -6.15 12.53 4.46
C SER A 24 -6.63 11.22 5.09
N GLU A 25 -7.58 11.29 5.99
CA GLU A 25 -8.11 10.08 6.62
C GLU A 25 -8.92 9.24 5.64
N LEU A 26 -9.69 9.88 4.79
CA LEU A 26 -10.43 9.15 3.75
C LEU A 26 -9.48 8.45 2.79
N ARG A 27 -8.42 9.16 2.37
CA ARG A 27 -7.42 8.57 1.49
C ARG A 27 -6.77 7.34 2.13
N THR A 28 -6.39 7.44 3.40
CA THR A 28 -5.79 6.32 4.11
C THR A 28 -6.72 5.12 4.18
N LYS A 29 -8.00 5.36 4.45
CA LYS A 29 -8.97 4.27 4.50
C LYS A 29 -9.15 3.59 3.16
N LEU A 30 -9.20 4.37 2.09
CA LEU A 30 -9.31 3.80 0.74
C LEU A 30 -8.08 2.98 0.39
N ILE A 31 -6.89 3.50 0.68
CA ILE A 31 -5.65 2.77 0.42
C ILE A 31 -5.64 1.44 1.17
N ASN A 32 -6.04 1.44 2.43
CA ASN A 32 -6.08 0.22 3.23
C ASN A 32 -7.06 -0.80 2.66
N LYS A 33 -8.21 -0.35 2.18
CA LYS A 33 -9.19 -1.26 1.57
C LYS A 33 -8.66 -1.84 0.26
N ILE A 34 -8.01 -1.04 -0.54
CA ILE A 34 -7.41 -1.51 -1.79
C ILE A 34 -6.34 -2.56 -1.49
N ARG A 35 -5.51 -2.33 -0.48
CA ARG A 35 -4.50 -3.29 -0.07
C ARG A 35 -5.09 -4.62 0.38
N GLN A 36 -6.17 -4.56 1.14
CA GLN A 36 -6.86 -5.77 1.56
C GLN A 36 -7.41 -6.54 0.36
N PHE A 37 -8.01 -5.80 -0.57
CA PHE A 37 -8.57 -6.41 -1.76
C PHE A 37 -7.50 -7.02 -2.66
N SER A 38 -6.33 -6.39 -2.72
CA SER A 38 -5.25 -6.85 -3.59
C SER A 38 -4.75 -8.25 -3.21
N GLN A 39 -5.05 -8.72 -2.01
CA GLN A 39 -4.71 -10.08 -1.61
C GLN A 39 -5.44 -11.15 -2.43
N TYR A 40 -6.54 -10.78 -3.06
CA TYR A 40 -7.30 -11.68 -3.93
C TYR A 40 -6.83 -11.63 -5.37
N TRP A 41 -5.88 -10.77 -5.69
CA TRP A 41 -5.33 -10.62 -7.02
C TRP A 41 -4.57 -11.90 -7.39
N LEU A 42 -4.96 -12.52 -8.51
CA LEU A 42 -4.45 -13.85 -8.86
C LEU A 42 -2.93 -13.93 -8.98
N PRO A 43 -2.25 -12.98 -9.65
CA PRO A 43 -0.78 -13.04 -9.70
C PRO A 43 -0.13 -13.09 -8.32
N ALA A 44 -0.64 -12.33 -7.35
CA ALA A 44 -0.11 -12.35 -5.98
C ALA A 44 -0.30 -13.74 -5.35
N LYS A 45 -1.46 -14.33 -5.54
CA LYS A 45 -1.73 -15.67 -5.02
C LYS A 45 -0.80 -16.71 -5.63
N ARG A 46 -0.54 -16.59 -6.92
CA ARG A 46 0.35 -17.52 -7.60
C ARG A 46 1.79 -17.43 -7.11
N VAL A 47 2.25 -16.22 -6.83
CA VAL A 47 3.58 -16.04 -6.25
C VAL A 47 3.69 -16.77 -4.91
N LYS A 48 2.69 -16.61 -4.05
CA LYS A 48 2.70 -17.30 -2.75
C LYS A 48 2.76 -18.81 -2.91
N THR A 49 2.02 -19.35 -3.86
CA THR A 49 1.96 -20.79 -4.10
C THR A 49 3.22 -21.32 -4.76
N ASN A 50 3.78 -20.56 -5.69
CA ASN A 50 4.89 -21.05 -6.53
C ASN A 50 6.27 -20.82 -5.91
N THR A 51 6.38 -19.97 -4.91
CA THR A 51 7.67 -19.68 -4.29
C THR A 51 8.20 -20.90 -3.54
N LYS A 52 9.44 -21.27 -3.82
CA LYS A 52 10.09 -22.43 -3.19
C LYS A 52 11.13 -22.04 -2.15
N ALA A 53 11.62 -20.81 -2.21
CA ALA A 53 12.58 -20.28 -1.26
C ALA A 53 12.45 -18.77 -1.25
N CYS A 54 12.76 -18.15 -0.12
CA CYS A 54 12.72 -16.71 0.01
C CYS A 54 13.68 -16.06 -1.01
N ALA A 55 13.20 -15.07 -1.74
CA ALA A 55 14.02 -14.39 -2.75
C ALA A 55 15.20 -13.65 -2.14
N GLU A 56 15.11 -13.28 -0.86
CA GLU A 56 16.14 -12.50 -0.20
C GLU A 56 17.14 -13.39 0.55
N CYS A 57 16.66 -14.25 1.43
CA CYS A 57 17.53 -15.03 2.30
C CYS A 57 17.60 -16.51 1.96
N TRP A 58 16.87 -16.96 0.95
CA TRP A 58 16.84 -18.34 0.46
C TRP A 58 16.24 -19.36 1.45
N ALA A 59 15.68 -18.89 2.55
CA ALA A 59 15.06 -19.80 3.52
C ALA A 59 13.89 -20.53 2.89
N VAL A 60 13.73 -21.80 3.25
CA VAL A 60 12.57 -22.59 2.84
C VAL A 60 11.61 -22.62 4.02
N VAL A 61 10.45 -22.01 3.85
CA VAL A 61 9.46 -21.91 4.91
C VAL A 61 8.11 -22.40 4.38
N SER A 62 7.15 -22.59 5.26
CA SER A 62 5.85 -23.12 4.88
C SER A 62 4.98 -22.08 4.21
N LYS A 63 5.26 -20.80 4.40
CA LYS A 63 4.41 -19.73 3.89
C LYS A 63 5.26 -18.54 3.49
N TYR A 64 4.97 -18.00 2.31
CA TYR A 64 5.67 -16.83 1.78
C TYR A 64 4.67 -15.70 1.58
N ASP A 65 5.16 -14.47 1.69
CA ASP A 65 4.39 -13.28 1.35
C ASP A 65 4.70 -12.87 -0.08
N ALA A 66 3.68 -12.41 -0.80
CA ALA A 66 3.88 -11.84 -2.12
C ALA A 66 4.24 -10.37 -1.92
N ASP A 67 5.48 -10.03 -2.22
CA ASP A 67 6.00 -8.69 -2.04
C ASP A 67 6.15 -8.01 -3.39
N HIS A 68 5.69 -6.77 -3.49
CA HIS A 68 5.92 -5.97 -4.69
C HIS A 68 7.40 -5.64 -4.75
N ILE A 69 8.06 -6.00 -5.87
CA ILE A 69 9.49 -5.71 -6.03
C ILE A 69 9.70 -4.21 -5.98
N GLN A 70 8.83 -3.45 -6.66
CA GLN A 70 8.85 -2.01 -6.60
C GLN A 70 7.72 -1.53 -5.70
N SER A 71 8.01 -0.62 -4.78
CA SER A 71 7.01 -0.10 -3.84
C SER A 71 5.80 0.45 -4.59
N CYS A 72 4.60 0.17 -4.06
CA CYS A 72 3.37 0.67 -4.66
C CYS A 72 3.29 2.19 -4.64
N VAL A 73 3.84 2.79 -3.58
CA VAL A 73 3.97 4.24 -3.46
C VAL A 73 5.45 4.54 -3.51
N PRO A 74 5.90 5.46 -4.37
CA PRO A 74 7.32 5.82 -4.42
C PRO A 74 7.83 6.25 -3.05
N ILE A 75 9.11 5.99 -2.80
CA ILE A 75 9.73 6.37 -1.53
C ILE A 75 9.60 7.87 -1.31
N GLU A 76 9.76 8.68 -2.36
CA GLU A 76 9.62 10.13 -2.28
C GLU A 76 8.15 10.59 -2.21
N GLY A 77 7.22 9.68 -2.37
CA GLY A 77 5.79 10.00 -2.35
C GLY A 77 5.28 10.55 -3.68
N TRP A 78 4.02 10.96 -3.68
CA TRP A 78 3.38 11.51 -4.87
C TRP A 78 3.33 13.02 -4.79
N THR A 79 3.48 13.69 -5.94
CA THR A 79 3.23 15.12 -6.02
C THR A 79 1.74 15.36 -5.87
N LYS A 80 1.38 16.25 -4.96
CA LYS A 80 -0.02 16.60 -4.73
C LYS A 80 -0.45 17.67 -5.71
N THR A 81 -1.58 17.44 -6.38
CA THR A 81 -2.17 18.41 -7.28
C THR A 81 -3.67 18.48 -7.03
N ASP A 82 -4.25 19.65 -7.27
CA ASP A 82 -5.68 19.87 -6.97
C ASP A 82 -6.61 19.11 -7.89
N ASP A 83 -6.13 18.68 -9.05
CA ASP A 83 -6.96 17.96 -10.01
C ASP A 83 -7.05 16.46 -9.75
N LEU A 84 -6.36 15.97 -8.73
CA LEU A 84 -6.42 14.56 -8.38
C LEU A 84 -7.37 14.35 -7.20
N PHE A 85 -8.18 13.32 -7.28
CA PHE A 85 -9.08 12.98 -6.19
C PHE A 85 -8.28 12.73 -4.92
N LEU A 86 -8.61 13.46 -3.87
CA LEU A 86 -7.89 13.41 -2.59
C LEU A 86 -6.40 13.67 -2.75
N TRP A 87 -6.02 14.43 -3.78
CA TRP A 87 -4.62 14.80 -4.05
C TRP A 87 -3.69 13.59 -4.17
N TYR A 88 -4.18 12.51 -4.78
CA TYR A 88 -3.42 11.28 -4.85
C TYR A 88 -3.48 10.72 -6.26
N ASN A 89 -2.37 10.21 -6.74
CA ASN A 89 -2.33 9.64 -8.08
C ASN A 89 -2.83 8.19 -8.05
N TRP A 90 -4.15 8.03 -8.07
CA TRP A 90 -4.79 6.73 -8.00
C TRP A 90 -4.45 5.84 -9.19
N ASN A 91 -4.30 6.40 -10.38
CA ASN A 91 -3.95 5.63 -11.56
C ASN A 91 -2.61 4.92 -11.38
N GLU A 92 -1.60 5.65 -10.91
CA GLU A 92 -0.28 5.06 -10.66
C GLU A 92 -0.35 4.04 -9.53
N TYR A 93 -1.10 4.35 -8.48
CA TYR A 93 -1.23 3.44 -7.36
C TYR A 93 -1.84 2.11 -7.80
N PHE A 94 -2.91 2.15 -8.58
CA PHE A 94 -3.55 0.93 -9.07
C PHE A 94 -2.61 0.14 -9.98
N ARG A 95 -1.88 0.80 -10.84
CA ARG A 95 -0.91 0.12 -11.70
C ARG A 95 0.20 -0.54 -10.89
N ASN A 96 0.60 0.10 -9.80
CA ASN A 96 1.70 -0.42 -9.00
C ASN A 96 1.27 -1.56 -8.07
N ILE A 97 0.02 -1.56 -7.62
CA ILE A 97 -0.43 -2.60 -6.69
C ILE A 97 -0.96 -3.84 -7.41
N PHE A 98 -1.58 -3.67 -8.59
CA PHE A 98 -2.10 -4.78 -9.37
C PHE A 98 -1.14 -5.09 -10.52
N VAL A 99 0.01 -5.62 -10.19
CA VAL A 99 1.03 -5.96 -11.19
C VAL A 99 0.93 -7.44 -11.58
N GLU A 100 1.59 -7.80 -12.67
CA GLU A 100 1.67 -9.18 -13.09
C GLU A 100 2.64 -9.94 -12.21
N ILE A 101 2.73 -11.24 -12.41
CA ILE A 101 3.52 -12.12 -11.55
C ILE A 101 4.99 -11.68 -11.47
N GLU A 102 5.52 -11.14 -12.55
CA GLU A 102 6.91 -10.67 -12.61
C GLU A 102 7.16 -9.46 -11.69
N GLY A 103 6.12 -8.77 -11.31
CA GLY A 103 6.25 -7.63 -10.40
C GLY A 103 6.30 -8.00 -8.94
N TYR A 104 6.18 -9.28 -8.62
CA TYR A 104 6.22 -9.77 -7.25
C TYR A 104 7.45 -10.62 -6.99
N GLN A 105 7.78 -10.75 -5.73
CA GLN A 105 8.74 -11.77 -5.27
C GLN A 105 8.17 -12.42 -4.01
N GLY A 106 8.57 -13.67 -3.79
CA GLY A 106 8.17 -14.39 -2.58
C GLY A 106 9.19 -14.16 -1.48
N LEU A 107 8.75 -13.64 -0.35
CA LEU A 107 9.62 -13.39 0.79
C LEU A 107 9.10 -14.13 2.01
N CYS A 108 10.01 -14.61 2.85
CA CYS A 108 9.59 -15.07 4.16
C CYS A 108 9.13 -13.88 4.99
N SER A 109 8.38 -14.16 6.04
CA SER A 109 7.80 -13.10 6.87
C SER A 109 8.86 -12.13 7.40
N ASP A 110 10.00 -12.66 7.82
CA ASP A 110 11.06 -11.83 8.40
C ASP A 110 11.66 -10.88 7.37
N CYS A 111 11.96 -11.37 6.17
CA CYS A 111 12.51 -10.52 5.11
C CYS A 111 11.50 -9.48 4.65
N HIS A 112 10.22 -9.85 4.58
CA HIS A 112 9.18 -8.92 4.20
C HIS A 112 9.07 -7.77 5.21
N LYS A 113 9.12 -8.11 6.50
CA LYS A 113 9.09 -7.09 7.55
C LYS A 113 10.32 -6.20 7.51
N SER A 114 11.48 -6.76 7.26
CA SER A 114 12.72 -5.99 7.15
C SER A 114 12.67 -5.00 5.99
N LYS A 115 12.15 -5.44 4.85
CA LYS A 115 12.02 -4.56 3.69
C LYS A 115 11.06 -3.41 3.97
N THR A 116 9.92 -3.72 4.56
CA THR A 116 8.92 -2.70 4.91
C THR A 116 9.50 -1.68 5.86
N LYS A 117 10.25 -2.15 6.86
CA LYS A 117 10.89 -1.27 7.83
C LYS A 117 11.91 -0.36 7.18
N ALA A 118 12.71 -0.90 6.27
CA ALA A 118 13.72 -0.12 5.55
C ALA A 118 13.06 0.94 4.67
N ASP A 119 12.00 0.58 3.95
CA ASP A 119 11.27 1.52 3.09
C ASP A 119 10.67 2.65 3.92
N ASN A 120 10.09 2.33 5.06
CA ASN A 120 9.48 3.33 5.94
C ASN A 120 10.53 4.26 6.53
N ALA A 121 11.69 3.73 6.87
CA ALA A 121 12.80 4.55 7.37
C ALA A 121 13.28 5.52 6.29
N GLU A 122 13.37 5.05 5.05
CA GLU A 122 13.80 5.89 3.94
C GLU A 122 12.79 7.00 3.67
N ARG A 123 11.48 6.70 3.74
CA ARG A 123 10.43 7.71 3.57
C ARG A 123 10.54 8.82 4.62
N LYS A 124 10.90 8.47 5.84
CA LYS A 124 11.05 9.46 6.91
C LYS A 124 12.25 10.36 6.71
N ARG A 125 13.28 9.86 6.03
CA ARG A 125 14.49 10.66 5.77
C ARG A 125 14.26 11.73 4.70
N ILE A 126 13.30 11.55 3.83
CA ILE A 126 12.99 12.49 2.79
C ILE A 126 11.99 13.53 3.28
#